data_4e4aea4456313a5107cfa6a33a89dc42
#
_entry.id   4e4aea4456313a5107cfa6a33a89dc42
#
_cell.length_a   1.000
_cell.length_b   1.000
_cell.length_c   1.000
_cell.angle_alpha   90.00
_cell.angle_beta   90.00
_cell.angle_gamma   90.00
#
_symmetry.space_group_name_H-M   'P 1'
#
loop_
_entity.id
_entity.type
_entity.pdbx_description
1 polymer ?
#
loop_
_entity_poly.entity_id
_entity_poly.type
_entity_poly.pdbx_seq_one_letter_code
_entity_poly.pdbx_strand_id
1 'polypeptide(L)'
;MAKNSPKVTQAPVPMRFVGPLKIQGQGWEDKVSVPLATYETPLWHSVGRGARVSVLCDGIKTTLIDERMSRSILLEADTATEALSAWQALQNSQT
;
A
#
# COMPACT_ATOMS: atom_id res chain seq x y z
N MET A 1 8.81 -8.52 37.52
CA MET A 1 8.08 -9.78 37.33
C MET A 1 7.95 -10.11 35.86
N ALA A 2 8.06 -11.39 35.57
CA ALA A 2 7.95 -11.86 34.20
C ALA A 2 6.63 -11.47 33.52
N LYS A 3 5.53 -11.43 34.29
CA LYS A 3 4.22 -11.07 33.71
C LYS A 3 4.14 -9.65 33.19
N ASN A 4 5.07 -8.78 33.58
CA ASN A 4 5.12 -7.40 33.07
C ASN A 4 6.12 -7.24 31.97
N SER A 5 6.87 -8.28 31.63
CA SER A 5 7.80 -8.25 30.52
C SER A 5 7.02 -8.38 29.22
N PRO A 6 7.31 -7.55 28.22
CA PRO A 6 6.65 -7.69 26.93
C PRO A 6 7.04 -9.01 26.30
N LYS A 7 6.04 -9.78 25.93
CA LYS A 7 6.26 -11.00 25.16
C LYS A 7 5.95 -10.70 23.70
N VAL A 8 6.82 -11.16 22.82
CA VAL A 8 6.55 -11.11 21.42
C VAL A 8 5.60 -12.24 21.07
N THR A 9 4.45 -11.89 20.58
CA THR A 9 3.46 -12.85 20.10
C THR A 9 3.08 -12.50 18.68
N GLN A 10 2.34 -13.39 18.06
CA GLN A 10 1.89 -13.19 16.68
C GLN A 10 0.38 -12.96 16.67
N ALA A 11 -0.06 -12.06 15.80
CA ALA A 11 -1.46 -11.83 15.54
C ALA A 11 -1.76 -12.39 14.16
N PRO A 12 -2.29 -13.63 14.05
CA PRO A 12 -2.54 -14.20 12.72
C PRO A 12 -3.66 -13.46 12.01
N VAL A 13 -3.45 -13.16 10.74
CA VAL A 13 -4.45 -12.56 9.87
C VAL A 13 -4.74 -13.54 8.75
N PRO A 14 -5.99 -13.95 8.53
CA PRO A 14 -6.31 -14.84 7.43
C PRO A 14 -5.92 -14.21 6.09
N MET A 15 -5.33 -14.99 5.21
CA MET A 15 -4.88 -14.52 3.91
C MET A 15 -5.31 -15.50 2.84
N ARG A 16 -5.76 -14.97 1.72
CA ARG A 16 -6.08 -15.75 0.53
C ARG A 16 -5.57 -15.00 -0.69
N PHE A 17 -5.07 -15.75 -1.66
CA PHE A 17 -4.78 -15.18 -2.97
C PHE A 17 -6.08 -15.01 -3.75
N VAL A 18 -6.30 -13.82 -4.25
CA VAL A 18 -7.48 -13.49 -5.05
C VAL A 18 -7.04 -13.06 -6.44
N GLY A 19 -7.83 -13.40 -7.42
CA GLY A 19 -7.51 -13.10 -8.80
C GLY A 19 -8.02 -14.18 -9.72
N PRO A 20 -7.45 -14.25 -10.94
CA PRO A 20 -6.43 -13.33 -11.44
C PRO A 20 -6.99 -11.96 -11.78
N LEU A 21 -6.14 -10.95 -11.58
CA LEU A 21 -6.36 -9.61 -12.11
C LEU A 21 -5.64 -9.52 -13.45
N LYS A 22 -6.32 -8.99 -14.44
CA LYS A 22 -5.66 -8.71 -15.73
C LYS A 22 -5.20 -7.26 -15.70
N ILE A 23 -3.91 -7.04 -15.82
CA ILE A 23 -3.30 -5.71 -15.73
C ILE A 23 -2.50 -5.45 -16.98
N GLN A 24 -2.65 -4.25 -17.52
CA GLN A 24 -1.92 -3.79 -18.69
C GLN A 24 -1.09 -2.57 -18.31
N GLY A 25 0.16 -2.55 -18.71
CA GLY A 25 1.03 -1.40 -18.59
C GLY A 25 1.56 -1.01 -19.94
N GLN A 26 2.52 -0.11 -19.94
CA GLN A 26 3.16 0.33 -21.20
C GLN A 26 4.06 -0.78 -21.71
N GLY A 27 3.59 -1.45 -22.77
CA GLY A 27 4.36 -2.50 -23.40
C GLY A 27 4.30 -3.85 -22.71
N TRP A 28 3.40 -4.05 -21.75
CA TRP A 28 3.26 -5.33 -21.08
C TRP A 28 1.81 -5.61 -20.65
N GLU A 29 1.52 -6.87 -20.48
CA GLU A 29 0.23 -7.34 -19.97
C GLU A 29 0.47 -8.60 -19.17
N ASP A 30 -0.22 -8.75 -18.04
CA ASP A 30 -0.10 -9.93 -17.21
C ASP A 30 -1.37 -10.20 -16.44
N LYS A 31 -1.55 -11.45 -16.02
CA LYS A 31 -2.59 -11.86 -15.11
C LYS A 31 -1.94 -12.28 -13.81
N VAL A 32 -2.31 -11.60 -12.72
CA VAL A 32 -1.68 -11.82 -11.42
C VAL A 32 -2.71 -12.12 -10.36
N SER A 33 -2.41 -13.05 -9.48
CA SER A 33 -3.16 -13.25 -8.26
C SER A 33 -2.44 -12.57 -7.13
N VAL A 34 -3.18 -11.85 -6.29
CA VAL A 34 -2.60 -11.04 -5.22
C VAL A 34 -3.04 -11.57 -3.86
N PRO A 35 -2.14 -11.51 -2.87
CA PRO A 35 -2.52 -11.91 -1.52
C PRO A 35 -3.35 -10.82 -0.86
N LEU A 36 -4.43 -11.22 -0.23
CA LEU A 36 -5.28 -10.31 0.53
C LEU A 36 -5.44 -10.87 1.94
N ALA A 37 -4.79 -10.22 2.89
CA ALA A 37 -4.88 -10.57 4.30
C ALA A 37 -5.91 -9.65 4.95
N THR A 38 -6.94 -10.24 5.53
CA THR A 38 -8.00 -9.45 6.14
C THR A 38 -8.80 -10.28 7.12
N TYR A 39 -9.28 -9.64 8.17
CA TYR A 39 -10.27 -10.24 9.05
C TYR A 39 -11.67 -10.15 8.46
N GLU A 40 -11.88 -9.31 7.47
CA GLU A 40 -13.16 -9.18 6.76
C GLU A 40 -13.21 -10.17 5.61
N THR A 41 -13.38 -11.45 5.93
CA THR A 41 -13.29 -12.52 4.94
C THR A 41 -14.26 -12.40 3.76
N PRO A 42 -15.44 -11.76 3.88
CA PRO A 42 -16.29 -11.52 2.69
C PRO A 42 -15.61 -10.69 1.61
N LEU A 43 -14.56 -9.94 1.92
CA LEU A 43 -13.83 -9.17 0.92
C LEU A 43 -13.18 -10.06 -0.13
N TRP A 44 -12.82 -11.29 0.20
CA TRP A 44 -12.23 -12.20 -0.79
C TRP A 44 -13.18 -12.42 -1.96
N HIS A 45 -14.48 -12.58 -1.69
CA HIS A 45 -15.48 -12.75 -2.75
C HIS A 45 -15.68 -11.47 -3.54
N SER A 46 -15.73 -10.34 -2.87
CA SER A 46 -15.93 -9.03 -3.53
C SER A 46 -14.77 -8.71 -4.46
N VAL A 47 -13.54 -8.88 -3.97
CA VAL A 47 -12.34 -8.63 -4.78
C VAL A 47 -12.25 -9.65 -5.91
N GLY A 48 -12.60 -10.91 -5.65
CA GLY A 48 -12.61 -11.94 -6.68
C GLY A 48 -13.59 -11.64 -7.82
N ARG A 49 -14.73 -11.06 -7.50
CA ARG A 49 -15.69 -10.63 -8.55
C ARG A 49 -15.11 -9.49 -9.37
N GLY A 50 -14.47 -8.52 -8.71
CA GLY A 50 -13.80 -7.43 -9.43
C GLY A 50 -12.68 -7.94 -10.32
N ALA A 51 -11.92 -8.91 -9.83
CA ALA A 51 -10.86 -9.53 -10.63
C ALA A 51 -11.43 -10.17 -11.89
N ARG A 52 -12.54 -10.88 -11.75
CA ARG A 52 -13.18 -11.51 -12.91
C ARG A 52 -13.64 -10.48 -13.93
N VAL A 53 -14.17 -9.35 -13.46
CA VAL A 53 -14.55 -8.25 -14.34
C VAL A 53 -13.34 -7.70 -15.08
N SER A 54 -12.19 -7.59 -14.42
CA SER A 54 -10.99 -7.08 -15.07
C SER A 54 -10.56 -7.97 -16.25
N VAL A 55 -10.70 -9.28 -16.10
CA VAL A 55 -10.39 -10.22 -17.19
C VAL A 55 -11.39 -10.08 -18.34
N LEU A 56 -12.67 -9.92 -18.01
CA LEU A 56 -13.73 -9.82 -19.04
C LEU A 56 -13.71 -8.49 -19.77
N CYS A 57 -13.21 -7.43 -19.14
CA CYS A 57 -13.22 -6.07 -19.71
C CYS A 57 -11.88 -5.66 -20.28
N ASP A 58 -11.04 -6.60 -20.66
CA ASP A 58 -9.75 -6.36 -21.30
C ASP A 58 -8.69 -5.77 -20.37
N GLY A 59 -8.91 -5.88 -19.07
CA GLY A 59 -7.88 -5.59 -18.09
C GLY A 59 -7.92 -4.18 -17.53
N ILE A 60 -7.12 -4.00 -16.50
CA ILE A 60 -6.93 -2.72 -15.82
C ILE A 60 -5.74 -2.03 -16.49
N LYS A 61 -5.97 -0.87 -17.06
CA LYS A 61 -4.92 -0.10 -17.72
C LYS A 61 -4.18 0.73 -16.71
N THR A 62 -2.86 0.65 -16.74
CA THR A 62 -2.00 1.35 -15.78
C THR A 62 -0.94 2.16 -16.51
N THR A 63 -0.55 3.26 -15.89
CA THR A 63 0.56 4.09 -16.35
C THR A 63 1.42 4.41 -15.15
N LEU A 64 2.69 4.06 -15.23
CA LEU A 64 3.63 4.40 -14.17
C LEU A 64 4.03 5.87 -14.32
N ILE A 65 3.59 6.69 -13.39
CA ILE A 65 3.90 8.12 -13.39
C ILE A 65 5.18 8.39 -12.62
N ASP A 66 5.36 7.70 -11.51
CA ASP A 66 6.52 7.93 -10.65
C ASP A 66 6.78 6.67 -9.83
N GLU A 67 8.03 6.48 -9.47
CA GLU A 67 8.46 5.37 -8.64
C GLU A 67 9.47 5.89 -7.64
N ARG A 68 9.10 5.90 -6.36
CA ARG A 68 9.99 6.37 -5.31
C ARG A 68 9.62 5.72 -3.97
N MET A 69 10.61 5.63 -3.12
CA MET A 69 10.38 5.28 -1.73
C MET A 69 10.25 6.57 -0.92
N SER A 70 9.31 6.59 -0.01
CA SER A 70 9.09 7.75 0.83
C SER A 70 9.05 7.34 2.29
N ARG A 71 9.29 8.30 3.16
CA ARG A 71 9.27 8.10 4.60
C ARG A 71 8.75 9.36 5.27
N SER A 72 7.92 9.17 6.28
CA SER A 72 7.42 10.29 7.09
C SER A 72 8.46 10.70 8.10
N ILE A 73 8.64 11.99 8.25
CA ILE A 73 9.50 12.58 9.28
C ILE A 73 8.66 13.62 10.01
N LEU A 74 8.62 13.52 11.35
CA LEU A 74 7.94 14.50 12.17
C LEU A 74 9.01 15.40 12.81
N LEU A 75 8.93 16.70 12.53
CA LEU A 75 9.76 17.70 13.12
C LEU A 75 8.90 18.66 13.93
N GLU A 76 9.34 18.96 15.15
CA GLU A 76 8.64 19.89 16.01
C GLU A 76 9.43 21.18 16.10
N ALA A 77 8.71 22.30 16.15
CA ALA A 77 9.32 23.61 16.31
C ALA A 77 8.51 24.43 17.31
N ASP A 78 9.16 25.41 17.93
CA ASP A 78 8.53 26.22 18.97
C ASP A 78 7.53 27.21 18.39
N THR A 79 7.70 27.63 17.14
CA THR A 79 6.81 28.58 16.47
C THR A 79 6.40 28.08 15.10
N ALA A 80 5.28 28.60 14.60
CA ALA A 80 4.82 28.28 13.26
C ALA A 80 5.80 28.76 12.20
N THR A 81 6.45 29.90 12.43
CA THR A 81 7.46 30.43 11.51
C THR A 81 8.63 29.49 11.35
N GLU A 82 9.13 28.96 12.48
CA GLU A 82 10.23 27.99 12.46
C GLU A 82 9.81 26.69 11.76
N ALA A 83 8.59 26.22 12.03
CA ALA A 83 8.09 25.03 11.39
C ALA A 83 7.99 25.20 9.87
N LEU A 84 7.52 26.35 9.41
CA LEU A 84 7.43 26.64 7.99
C LEU A 84 8.81 26.72 7.35
N SER A 85 9.78 27.35 8.03
CA SER A 85 11.15 27.42 7.53
C SER A 85 11.77 26.04 7.38
N ALA A 86 11.56 25.17 8.36
CA ALA A 86 12.06 23.80 8.29
C ALA A 86 11.44 23.03 7.14
N TRP A 87 10.12 23.18 6.95
CA TRP A 87 9.41 22.53 5.86
C TRP A 87 9.94 22.98 4.50
N GLN A 88 10.13 24.28 4.33
CA GLN A 88 10.66 24.85 3.09
C GLN A 88 12.07 24.36 2.80
N ALA A 89 12.91 24.28 3.84
CA ALA A 89 14.27 23.76 3.68
C ALA A 89 14.27 22.31 3.21
N LEU A 90 13.39 21.48 3.77
CA LEU A 90 13.26 20.08 3.34
C LEU A 90 12.78 19.95 1.90
N GLN A 91 11.84 20.81 1.49
CA GLN A 91 11.35 20.80 0.11
C GLN A 91 12.47 21.19 -0.86
N ASN A 92 13.29 22.14 -0.50
CA ASN A 92 14.38 22.63 -1.36
C ASN A 92 15.57 21.67 -1.42
N SER A 93 15.70 20.75 -0.45
CA SER A 93 16.81 19.81 -0.41
C SER A 93 16.54 18.53 -1.20
N GLN A 94 15.35 18.37 -1.75
CA GLN A 94 15.02 17.23 -2.59
C GLN A 94 15.72 17.38 -3.93
N THR A 95 16.46 16.36 -4.28
CA THR A 95 17.16 16.30 -5.58
C THR A 95 16.67 15.12 -6.39
#